data_7cc03152d9de07eda0869b60867fb01d
#
_entry.id   7cc03152d9de07eda0869b60867fb01d
#
_cell.length_a   1.000
_cell.length_b   1.000
_cell.length_c   1.000
_cell.angle_alpha   90.00
_cell.angle_beta   90.00
_cell.angle_gamma   90.00
#
_symmetry.space_group_name_H-M   'P 1'
#
loop_
_entity.id
_entity.type
_entity.pdbx_description
1 polymer ?
#
loop_
_entity_poly.entity_id
_entity_poly.type
_entity_poly.pdbx_seq_one_letter_code
_entity_poly.pdbx_strand_id
1 'polypeptide(L)'
;AYEILIGRVGSEMCIRDSITSYYKQAVMSGLILQFAFNYTDANRPHLRTLTEVIDLANYLQGQGLVDQFATFGTHNGLPRRNLMIRRSYHLLDRVISSRVIYNMLDEQALMEYLNQDDPVVEAAIGVIKRHEAFPKKAAAANPRRATSEMEPRR
;
A
#
# COMPACT_ATOMS: atom_id res chain seq x y z
N ALA A 1 -10.73 -24.13 10.90
CA ALA A 1 -10.86 -23.40 9.61
C ALA A 1 -11.50 -22.01 9.74
N TYR A 2 -11.90 -21.57 10.96
CA TYR A 2 -12.61 -20.29 11.19
C TYR A 2 -11.71 -19.16 11.71
N GLU A 3 -10.48 -19.43 12.11
CA GLU A 3 -9.59 -18.41 12.72
C GLU A 3 -8.92 -17.46 11.69
N ILE A 4 -8.87 -17.83 10.43
CA ILE A 4 -8.21 -17.02 9.38
C ILE A 4 -9.05 -15.80 8.99
N LEU A 5 -10.37 -15.81 9.22
CA LEU A 5 -11.28 -14.72 8.84
C LEU A 5 -11.31 -13.55 9.83
N ILE A 6 -11.00 -13.79 11.11
CA ILE A 6 -11.08 -12.77 12.17
C ILE A 6 -9.95 -11.74 12.04
N GLY A 7 -8.74 -12.16 11.66
CA GLY A 7 -7.61 -11.25 11.48
C GLY A 7 -7.78 -10.27 10.30
N ARG A 8 -8.48 -10.70 9.25
CA ARG A 8 -8.70 -9.88 8.05
C ARG A 8 -9.76 -8.78 8.26
N VAL A 9 -10.83 -9.11 8.99
CA VAL A 9 -11.89 -8.13 9.31
C VAL A 9 -11.36 -7.01 10.21
N GLY A 10 -10.45 -7.30 11.14
CA GLY A 10 -9.84 -6.29 12.00
C GLY A 10 -8.96 -5.29 11.26
N SER A 11 -8.19 -5.73 10.26
CA SER A 11 -7.30 -4.84 9.52
C SER A 11 -8.05 -3.91 8.55
N GLU A 12 -9.09 -4.39 7.89
CA GLU A 12 -9.93 -3.56 7.01
C GLU A 12 -10.76 -2.52 7.78
N MET A 13 -11.24 -2.86 8.98
CA MET A 13 -11.94 -1.92 9.86
C MET A 13 -10.99 -0.81 10.35
N CYS A 14 -9.75 -1.14 10.72
CA CYS A 14 -8.74 -0.15 11.12
C CYS A 14 -8.40 0.83 9.99
N ILE A 15 -8.32 0.38 8.76
CA ILE A 15 -8.05 1.23 7.60
C ILE A 15 -9.21 2.20 7.35
N ARG A 16 -10.46 1.74 7.45
CA ARG A 16 -11.65 2.60 7.29
C ARG A 16 -11.72 3.72 8.33
N ASP A 17 -11.40 3.42 9.58
CA ASP A 17 -11.37 4.41 10.66
C ASP A 17 -10.24 5.42 10.52
N SER A 18 -9.17 5.08 9.81
CA SER A 18 -8.04 5.96 9.53
C SER A 18 -8.30 6.93 8.37
N ILE A 19 -9.30 6.68 7.53
CA ILE A 19 -9.67 7.55 6.41
C ILE A 19 -10.57 8.69 6.91
N THR A 20 -9.96 9.75 7.42
CA THR A 20 -10.68 10.94 7.90
C THR A 20 -11.13 11.86 6.76
N SER A 21 -12.04 12.80 7.09
CA SER A 21 -12.44 13.83 6.12
C SER A 21 -11.27 14.76 5.74
N TYR A 22 -10.32 14.99 6.64
CA TYR A 22 -9.10 15.74 6.34
C TYR A 22 -8.26 15.03 5.28
N TYR A 23 -8.03 13.72 5.45
CA TYR A 23 -7.31 12.91 4.46
C TYR A 23 -7.97 12.96 3.09
N LYS A 24 -9.30 12.76 3.03
CA LYS A 24 -10.06 12.84 1.77
C LYS A 24 -9.90 14.20 1.08
N GLN A 25 -10.06 15.29 1.83
CA GLN A 25 -9.87 16.64 1.30
C GLN A 25 -8.45 16.88 0.80
N ALA A 26 -7.44 16.45 1.56
CA ALA A 26 -6.03 16.57 1.18
C ALA A 26 -5.71 15.86 -0.15
N VAL A 27 -6.25 14.65 -0.33
CA VAL A 27 -6.07 13.88 -1.57
C VAL A 27 -6.83 14.51 -2.74
N MET A 28 -8.13 14.84 -2.53
CA MET A 28 -8.99 15.34 -3.61
C MET A 28 -8.65 16.75 -4.07
N SER A 29 -8.08 17.58 -3.19
CA SER A 29 -7.65 18.95 -3.55
C SER A 29 -6.39 19.00 -4.41
N GLY A 30 -5.65 17.88 -4.55
CA GLY A 30 -4.35 17.86 -5.22
C GLY A 30 -3.20 18.49 -4.42
N LEU A 31 -3.46 18.99 -3.20
CA LEU A 31 -2.45 19.66 -2.38
C LEU A 31 -1.29 18.74 -2.00
N ILE A 32 -1.55 17.44 -1.85
CA ILE A 32 -0.47 16.45 -1.58
C ILE A 32 0.51 16.40 -2.75
N LEU A 33 0.02 16.39 -3.99
CA LEU A 33 0.89 16.38 -5.17
C LEU A 33 1.72 17.65 -5.26
N GLN A 34 1.08 18.80 -5.05
CA GLN A 34 1.76 20.10 -5.07
C GLN A 34 2.82 20.21 -3.97
N PHE A 35 2.48 19.78 -2.74
CA PHE A 35 3.43 19.74 -1.64
C PHE A 35 4.62 18.83 -1.93
N ALA A 36 4.37 17.60 -2.37
CA ALA A 36 5.42 16.64 -2.68
C ALA A 36 6.36 17.16 -3.79
N PHE A 37 5.82 17.81 -4.81
CA PHE A 37 6.61 18.44 -5.85
C PHE A 37 7.51 19.56 -5.30
N ASN A 38 6.92 20.49 -4.54
CA ASN A 38 7.65 21.59 -3.93
C ASN A 38 8.74 21.10 -2.97
N TYR A 39 8.42 20.08 -2.15
CA TYR A 39 9.37 19.47 -1.23
C TYR A 39 10.54 18.82 -1.97
N THR A 40 10.22 18.05 -3.02
CA THR A 40 11.22 17.40 -3.86
C THR A 40 12.15 18.43 -4.49
N ASP A 41 11.62 19.49 -5.04
CA ASP A 41 12.40 20.54 -5.71
C ASP A 41 13.32 21.28 -4.74
N ALA A 42 12.80 21.66 -3.58
CA ALA A 42 13.57 22.34 -2.55
C ALA A 42 14.72 21.49 -1.97
N ASN A 43 14.53 20.16 -1.88
CA ASN A 43 15.49 19.23 -1.31
C ASN A 43 16.23 18.37 -2.33
N ARG A 44 16.06 18.64 -3.63
CA ARG A 44 16.62 17.85 -4.73
C ARG A 44 18.13 17.59 -4.63
N PRO A 45 19.00 18.53 -4.23
CA PRO A 45 20.43 18.26 -4.13
C PRO A 45 20.76 17.14 -3.15
N HIS A 46 20.05 17.10 -2.01
CA HIS A 46 20.23 16.05 -1.00
C HIS A 46 19.55 14.75 -1.41
N LEU A 47 18.31 14.82 -1.88
CA LEU A 47 17.55 13.62 -2.27
C LEU A 47 18.22 12.84 -3.40
N ARG A 48 18.95 13.49 -4.30
CA ARG A 48 19.72 12.82 -5.37
C ARG A 48 20.85 11.93 -4.87
N THR A 49 21.29 12.06 -3.63
CA THR A 49 22.29 11.19 -3.04
C THR A 49 21.70 9.85 -2.57
N LEU A 50 20.39 9.77 -2.45
CA LEU A 50 19.63 8.60 -2.01
C LEU A 50 19.04 7.89 -3.24
N THR A 51 19.77 6.93 -3.77
CA THR A 51 19.40 6.21 -5.00
C THR A 51 18.55 4.97 -4.73
N GLU A 52 18.61 4.44 -3.49
CA GLU A 52 17.86 3.26 -3.08
C GLU A 52 16.53 3.67 -2.44
N VAL A 53 15.47 2.91 -2.75
CA VAL A 53 14.10 3.16 -2.24
C VAL A 53 14.07 3.14 -0.71
N ILE A 54 14.77 2.17 -0.11
CA ILE A 54 14.81 1.99 1.35
C ILE A 54 15.48 3.19 2.04
N ASP A 55 16.59 3.66 1.50
CA ASP A 55 17.33 4.79 2.09
C ASP A 55 16.51 6.08 1.99
N LEU A 56 15.88 6.31 0.85
CA LEU A 56 15.00 7.44 0.65
C LEU A 56 13.78 7.37 1.58
N ALA A 57 13.12 6.22 1.70
CA ALA A 57 11.99 6.03 2.59
C ALA A 57 12.34 6.29 4.06
N ASN A 58 13.46 5.72 4.54
CA ASN A 58 13.96 5.93 5.90
C ASN A 58 14.27 7.40 6.17
N TYR A 59 14.88 8.09 5.22
CA TYR A 59 15.14 9.51 5.32
C TYR A 59 13.83 10.32 5.47
N LEU A 60 12.84 10.05 4.61
CA LEU A 60 11.57 10.76 4.61
C LEU A 60 10.78 10.58 5.90
N GLN A 61 10.80 9.38 6.52
CA GLN A 61 10.16 9.12 7.82
C GLN A 61 10.66 10.06 8.92
N GLY A 62 11.95 10.43 8.91
CA GLY A 62 12.54 11.34 9.87
C GLY A 62 12.21 12.82 9.65
N GLN A 63 11.63 13.20 8.51
CA GLN A 63 11.45 14.61 8.14
C GLN A 63 10.16 15.26 8.66
N GLY A 64 9.24 14.51 9.27
CA GLY A 64 7.96 15.04 9.75
C GLY A 64 7.10 15.64 8.63
N LEU A 65 7.04 14.98 7.48
CA LEU A 65 6.37 15.45 6.27
C LEU A 65 4.90 15.78 6.49
N VAL A 66 4.21 15.05 7.37
CA VAL A 66 2.79 15.27 7.67
C VAL A 66 2.56 16.63 8.33
N ASP A 67 3.44 17.06 9.25
CA ASP A 67 3.33 18.37 9.89
C ASP A 67 3.68 19.51 8.95
N GLN A 68 4.69 19.33 8.12
CA GLN A 68 5.04 20.27 7.06
C GLN A 68 3.89 20.42 6.04
N PHE A 69 3.29 19.30 5.63
CA PHE A 69 2.12 19.29 4.77
C PHE A 69 0.92 19.99 5.44
N ALA A 70 0.66 19.75 6.73
CA ALA A 70 -0.45 20.38 7.42
C ALA A 70 -0.28 21.91 7.49
N THR A 71 0.94 22.39 7.63
CA THR A 71 1.25 23.83 7.56
C THR A 71 1.04 24.38 6.14
N PHE A 72 1.58 23.69 5.13
CA PHE A 72 1.38 24.05 3.73
C PHE A 72 -0.12 24.05 3.35
N GLY A 73 -0.87 23.01 3.76
CA GLY A 73 -2.30 22.90 3.51
C GLY A 73 -3.08 24.07 4.10
N THR A 74 -2.72 24.51 5.33
CA THR A 74 -3.38 25.65 5.97
C THR A 74 -3.22 26.93 5.14
N HIS A 75 -2.06 27.17 4.56
CA HIS A 75 -1.82 28.34 3.70
C HIS A 75 -2.56 28.22 2.34
N ASN A 76 -2.95 27.02 1.96
CA ASN A 76 -3.65 26.74 0.69
C ASN A 76 -5.13 26.38 0.88
N GLY A 77 -5.75 26.83 1.98
CA GLY A 77 -7.20 26.70 2.19
C GLY A 77 -7.67 25.37 2.81
N LEU A 78 -6.75 24.49 3.24
CA LEU A 78 -7.08 23.28 3.97
C LEU A 78 -6.86 23.50 5.48
N PRO A 79 -7.91 23.76 6.27
CA PRO A 79 -7.77 24.09 7.69
C PRO A 79 -7.19 22.92 8.49
N ARG A 80 -6.18 23.20 9.32
CA ARG A 80 -5.52 22.19 10.16
C ARG A 80 -6.50 21.59 11.18
N ARG A 81 -6.59 20.24 11.19
CA ARG A 81 -7.45 19.46 12.10
C ARG A 81 -6.63 18.38 12.80
N ASN A 82 -5.96 18.77 13.90
CA ASN A 82 -4.97 17.91 14.56
C ASN A 82 -5.47 16.49 14.91
N LEU A 83 -6.71 16.34 15.38
CA LEU A 83 -7.27 15.03 15.70
C LEU A 83 -7.41 14.13 14.47
N MET A 84 -7.87 14.71 13.36
CA MET A 84 -8.03 13.97 12.10
C MET A 84 -6.68 13.64 11.47
N ILE A 85 -5.72 14.56 11.56
CA ILE A 85 -4.34 14.35 11.08
C ILE A 85 -3.71 13.19 11.86
N ARG A 86 -3.83 13.16 13.19
CA ARG A 86 -3.31 12.04 14.00
C ARG A 86 -3.92 10.70 13.62
N ARG A 87 -5.24 10.64 13.40
CA ARG A 87 -5.92 9.43 12.98
C ARG A 87 -5.48 8.94 11.60
N SER A 88 -5.22 9.85 10.68
CA SER A 88 -4.78 9.54 9.32
C SER A 88 -3.28 9.63 9.12
N TYR A 89 -2.49 9.74 10.21
CA TYR A 89 -1.06 10.03 10.12
C TYR A 89 -0.34 9.09 9.17
N HIS A 90 -0.47 7.78 9.38
CA HIS A 90 0.19 6.77 8.54
C HIS A 90 -0.25 6.82 7.07
N LEU A 91 -1.53 7.12 6.81
CA LEU A 91 -2.02 7.25 5.45
C LEU A 91 -1.47 8.51 4.76
N LEU A 92 -1.41 9.62 5.49
CA LEU A 92 -0.83 10.86 5.00
C LEU A 92 0.66 10.71 4.74
N ASP A 93 1.39 10.16 5.70
CA ASP A 93 2.83 9.93 5.58
C ASP A 93 3.14 9.04 4.38
N ARG A 94 2.44 7.91 4.25
CA ARG A 94 2.62 6.96 3.15
C ARG A 94 2.33 7.60 1.80
N VAL A 95 1.23 8.35 1.67
CA VAL A 95 0.86 8.96 0.38
C VAL A 95 1.80 10.12 0.01
N ILE A 96 2.25 10.92 0.97
CA ILE A 96 3.22 12.01 0.71
C ILE A 96 4.57 11.42 0.32
N SER A 97 5.09 10.47 1.11
CA SER A 97 6.38 9.82 0.83
C SER A 97 6.37 9.10 -0.52
N SER A 98 5.28 8.40 -0.85
CA SER A 98 5.14 7.74 -2.16
C SER A 98 5.26 8.71 -3.33
N ARG A 99 4.73 9.94 -3.19
CA ARG A 99 4.82 10.97 -4.22
C ARG A 99 6.22 11.57 -4.34
N VAL A 100 6.92 11.74 -3.22
CA VAL A 100 8.32 12.19 -3.22
C VAL A 100 9.22 11.13 -3.88
N ILE A 101 9.03 9.85 -3.54
CA ILE A 101 9.77 8.73 -4.13
C ILE A 101 9.54 8.67 -5.65
N TYR A 102 8.29 8.76 -6.08
CA TYR A 102 7.95 8.81 -7.50
C TYR A 102 8.63 9.97 -8.24
N ASN A 103 8.65 11.17 -7.63
CA ASN A 103 9.25 12.35 -8.22
C ASN A 103 10.80 12.29 -8.31
N MET A 104 11.42 11.52 -7.43
CA MET A 104 12.88 11.42 -7.35
C MET A 104 13.47 10.26 -8.14
N LEU A 105 12.79 9.12 -8.10
CA LEU A 105 13.25 7.89 -8.73
C LEU A 105 12.37 7.60 -9.96
N ASP A 106 11.43 6.67 -9.84
CA ASP A 106 10.53 6.31 -10.94
C ASP A 106 9.28 5.56 -10.43
N GLU A 107 8.49 5.03 -11.38
CA GLU A 107 7.30 4.24 -11.10
C GLU A 107 7.64 2.88 -10.47
N GLN A 108 8.76 2.28 -10.84
CA GLN A 108 9.21 1.00 -10.27
C GLN A 108 9.55 1.16 -8.79
N ALA A 109 10.25 2.22 -8.44
CA ALA A 109 10.57 2.58 -7.05
C ALA A 109 9.31 2.85 -6.23
N LEU A 110 8.31 3.52 -6.82
CA LEU A 110 7.00 3.71 -6.19
C LEU A 110 6.33 2.36 -5.88
N MET A 111 6.31 1.44 -6.83
CA MET A 111 5.71 0.11 -6.63
C MET A 111 6.47 -0.70 -5.58
N GLU A 112 7.78 -0.63 -5.57
CA GLU A 112 8.60 -1.26 -4.53
C GLU A 112 8.24 -0.71 -3.14
N TYR A 113 8.19 0.61 -2.98
CA TYR A 113 7.81 1.25 -1.73
C TYR A 113 6.39 0.85 -1.26
N LEU A 114 5.42 0.82 -2.16
CA LEU A 114 4.03 0.48 -1.82
C LEU A 114 3.86 -0.99 -1.43
N ASN A 115 4.72 -1.87 -1.93
CA ASN A 115 4.65 -3.32 -1.70
C ASN A 115 5.52 -3.79 -0.52
N GLN A 116 6.34 -2.93 0.10
CA GLN A 116 7.23 -3.31 1.19
C GLN A 116 6.50 -3.94 2.38
N ASP A 117 5.31 -3.45 2.70
CA ASP A 117 4.52 -3.92 3.85
C ASP A 117 3.28 -4.73 3.41
N ASP A 118 3.26 -5.25 2.19
CA ASP A 118 2.12 -6.03 1.70
C ASP A 118 2.25 -7.51 2.13
N PRO A 119 1.40 -8.01 3.04
CA PRO A 119 1.49 -9.38 3.52
C PRO A 119 1.24 -10.42 2.42
N VAL A 120 0.57 -10.05 1.33
CA VAL A 120 0.36 -10.94 0.19
C VAL A 120 1.65 -11.08 -0.60
N VAL A 121 2.37 -9.97 -0.80
CA VAL A 121 3.68 -9.98 -1.46
C VAL A 121 4.70 -10.74 -0.62
N GLU A 122 4.74 -10.53 0.69
CA GLU A 122 5.62 -11.29 1.60
C GLU A 122 5.33 -12.79 1.56
N ALA A 123 4.06 -13.18 1.60
CA ALA A 123 3.65 -14.57 1.50
C ALA A 123 4.07 -15.18 0.14
N ALA A 124 3.88 -14.45 -0.96
CA ALA A 124 4.27 -14.90 -2.30
C ALA A 124 5.78 -15.09 -2.40
N ILE A 125 6.58 -14.13 -1.90
CA ILE A 125 8.04 -14.25 -1.84
C ILE A 125 8.45 -15.46 -1.00
N GLY A 126 7.77 -15.70 0.13
CA GLY A 126 8.00 -16.88 0.99
C GLY A 126 7.78 -18.19 0.23
N VAL A 127 6.71 -18.31 -0.54
CA VAL A 127 6.42 -19.50 -1.37
C VAL A 127 7.51 -19.70 -2.42
N ILE A 128 7.92 -18.63 -3.11
CA ILE A 128 8.98 -18.69 -4.12
C ILE A 128 10.32 -19.12 -3.51
N LYS A 129 10.70 -18.54 -2.37
CA LYS A 129 11.96 -18.86 -1.68
C LYS A 129 12.01 -20.29 -1.19
N ARG A 130 10.89 -20.89 -0.79
CA ARG A 130 10.79 -22.28 -0.37
C ARG A 130 10.69 -23.27 -1.53
N HIS A 131 10.67 -22.79 -2.78
CA HIS A 131 10.47 -23.61 -3.98
C HIS A 131 9.21 -24.47 -3.91
N GLU A 132 8.17 -24.00 -3.22
CA GLU A 132 6.89 -24.69 -3.16
C GLU A 132 6.24 -24.62 -4.55
N ALA A 133 6.04 -25.78 -5.17
CA ALA A 133 5.34 -25.85 -6.45
C ALA A 133 3.90 -25.38 -6.26
N PHE A 134 3.42 -24.51 -7.15
CA PHE A 134 1.99 -24.16 -7.15
C PHE A 134 1.16 -25.45 -7.13
N PRO A 135 0.09 -25.53 -6.32
CA PRO A 135 -0.76 -26.69 -6.29
C PRO A 135 -1.27 -26.96 -7.70
N LYS A 136 -0.88 -28.11 -8.27
CA LYS A 136 -1.41 -28.53 -9.58
C LYS A 136 -2.91 -28.50 -9.46
N LYS A 137 -3.57 -27.71 -10.32
CA LYS A 137 -5.03 -27.69 -10.41
C LYS A 137 -5.51 -29.14 -10.42
N ALA A 138 -6.23 -29.55 -9.36
CA ALA A 138 -6.75 -30.89 -9.27
C ALA A 138 -7.48 -31.17 -10.59
N ALA A 139 -7.02 -32.21 -11.31
CA ALA A 139 -7.62 -32.56 -12.59
C ALA A 139 -9.10 -32.78 -12.30
N ALA A 140 -9.95 -31.97 -12.92
CA ALA A 140 -11.39 -32.05 -12.76
C ALA A 140 -11.77 -33.50 -13.03
N ALA A 141 -12.25 -34.21 -12.01
CA ALA A 141 -12.75 -35.57 -12.14
C ALA A 141 -13.79 -35.55 -13.26
N ASN A 142 -13.51 -36.26 -14.35
CA ASN A 142 -14.37 -36.30 -15.52
C ASN A 142 -15.63 -37.10 -15.14
N PRO A 143 -16.84 -36.49 -15.00
CA PRO A 143 -18.02 -37.19 -14.55
C PRO A 143 -18.60 -38.18 -15.59
N ARG A 144 -17.92 -38.40 -16.71
CA ARG A 144 -18.43 -39.23 -17.78
C ARG A 144 -18.03 -40.71 -17.71
N ARG A 145 -17.45 -41.19 -16.60
CA ARG A 145 -17.04 -42.62 -16.48
C ARG A 145 -17.95 -43.48 -15.57
N ALA A 146 -19.10 -42.97 -15.17
CA ALA A 146 -20.01 -43.69 -14.24
C ALA A 146 -21.29 -44.21 -14.90
N THR A 147 -21.37 -44.36 -16.25
CA THR A 147 -22.61 -44.86 -16.89
C THR A 147 -22.35 -45.96 -17.92
N SER A 148 -21.47 -46.91 -17.66
CA SER A 148 -21.30 -48.05 -18.56
C SER A 148 -21.10 -49.40 -17.87
N GLU A 149 -21.81 -49.65 -16.75
CA GLU A 149 -21.92 -51.02 -16.24
C GLU A 149 -23.28 -51.17 -15.53
N MET A 150 -24.32 -51.26 -16.35
CA MET A 150 -25.58 -51.86 -15.91
C MET A 150 -26.18 -52.64 -17.06
N GLU A 151 -25.63 -53.82 -17.29
CA GLU A 151 -26.20 -54.83 -18.17
C GLU A 151 -27.14 -55.72 -17.37
N PRO A 152 -28.37 -55.96 -17.79
CA PRO A 152 -29.33 -56.77 -17.06
C PRO A 152 -29.10 -58.26 -17.37
N ARG A 153 -28.83 -59.07 -16.33
CA ARG A 153 -28.96 -60.51 -16.45
C ARG A 153 -30.42 -60.92 -16.29
N ARG A 154 -30.85 -61.73 -17.20
CA ARG A 154 -32.13 -62.47 -17.24
C ARG A 154 -32.35 -63.28 -15.98
#